data_b3d08883d2085e781fb090b8a256ad5a
#
_entry.id   b3d08883d2085e781fb090b8a256ad5a
#
_cell.length_a   1.000
_cell.length_b   1.000
_cell.length_c   1.000
_cell.angle_alpha   90.00
_cell.angle_beta   90.00
_cell.angle_gamma   90.00
#
_symmetry.space_group_name_H-M   'P 1'
#
loop_
_entity.id
_entity.type
_entity.pdbx_description
1 polymer ?
#
loop_
_entity_poly.entity_id
_entity_poly.type
_entity_poly.pdbx_seq_one_letter_code
_entity_poly.pdbx_strand_id
1 'polypeptide(L)'
;MLINDTIFFVKNHEVEAPKATVILTHGIAEHSGRYEKLVDALNAASYRVVRYDLRGHGQTEGPKGKLKSYKQPIEDLHQLVQIVKSEFNLPVYLFGHSMGGLIVDMYGVTYHDVDGIISSAAASHYVKDVVPFKVIGYKWLSFVKLKTNFADHKLSSIREVEERYIEDPLNLKYYYISLAGGMMLGGVRYLNKHLKSFKTPIYILHGGKDEIVPKAFSQRFYELIDVLDKDIKFYNQSLHEILNDIEQEQVRADIVAWLDKRVKK
;
A
#
# COMPACT_ATOMS: atom_id res chain seq x y z
N MET A 1 -1.66 -15.83 -11.27
CA MET A 1 -1.15 -15.05 -12.44
C MET A 1 0.37 -15.07 -12.42
N LEU A 2 1.05 -15.28 -13.55
CA LEU A 2 2.51 -15.19 -13.63
C LEU A 2 2.93 -13.72 -13.80
N ILE A 3 3.76 -13.21 -12.89
CA ILE A 3 4.33 -11.87 -12.90
C ILE A 3 5.82 -11.99 -12.57
N ASN A 4 6.72 -11.49 -13.44
CA ASN A 4 8.18 -11.50 -13.21
C ASN A 4 8.68 -12.84 -12.62
N ASP A 5 8.43 -13.94 -13.30
CA ASP A 5 8.87 -15.30 -12.93
C ASP A 5 8.30 -15.85 -11.59
N THR A 6 7.22 -15.29 -11.08
CA THR A 6 6.58 -15.75 -9.84
C THR A 6 5.08 -15.88 -10.03
N ILE A 7 4.47 -16.90 -9.45
CA ILE A 7 3.01 -17.08 -9.44
C ILE A 7 2.42 -16.23 -8.31
N PHE A 8 1.70 -15.18 -8.68
CA PHE A 8 1.00 -14.31 -7.76
C PHE A 8 -0.43 -14.77 -7.54
N PHE A 9 -0.89 -14.68 -6.29
CA PHE A 9 -2.31 -14.65 -5.99
C PHE A 9 -2.87 -13.30 -6.46
N VAL A 10 -3.79 -13.35 -7.42
CA VAL A 10 -4.49 -12.17 -7.94
C VAL A 10 -5.97 -12.49 -7.95
N LYS A 11 -6.80 -11.63 -7.40
CA LYS A 11 -8.26 -11.74 -7.43
C LYS A 11 -8.86 -10.53 -8.12
N ASN A 12 -9.60 -10.78 -9.17
CA ASN A 12 -10.34 -9.78 -9.91
C ASN A 12 -11.78 -9.75 -9.39
N HIS A 13 -12.28 -8.57 -9.03
CA HIS A 13 -13.65 -8.32 -8.60
C HIS A 13 -14.33 -7.49 -9.66
N GLU A 14 -15.09 -8.17 -10.50
CA GLU A 14 -15.77 -7.58 -11.64
C GLU A 14 -17.09 -6.93 -11.24
N VAL A 15 -17.46 -5.89 -11.97
CA VAL A 15 -18.76 -5.22 -11.89
C VAL A 15 -19.27 -4.99 -13.29
N GLU A 16 -20.58 -4.84 -13.43
CA GLU A 16 -21.19 -4.47 -14.70
C GLU A 16 -20.85 -3.01 -15.03
N ALA A 17 -20.44 -2.73 -16.27
CA ALA A 17 -20.08 -1.39 -16.77
C ALA A 17 -19.12 -0.62 -15.85
N PRO A 18 -17.89 -1.11 -15.60
CA PRO A 18 -16.97 -0.48 -14.68
C PRO A 18 -16.50 0.90 -15.18
N LYS A 19 -16.46 1.88 -14.28
CA LYS A 19 -15.97 3.23 -14.54
C LYS A 19 -14.45 3.27 -14.70
N ALA A 20 -13.74 2.48 -13.90
CA ALA A 20 -12.29 2.36 -13.86
C ALA A 20 -11.88 1.08 -13.10
N THR A 21 -10.59 0.76 -13.12
CA THR A 21 -10.01 -0.32 -12.31
C THR A 21 -9.17 0.26 -11.18
N VAL A 22 -9.36 -0.26 -9.95
CA VAL A 22 -8.53 0.06 -8.79
C VAL A 22 -7.69 -1.16 -8.43
N ILE A 23 -6.35 -1.01 -8.43
CA ILE A 23 -5.42 -2.07 -8.01
C ILE A 23 -5.04 -1.83 -6.55
N LEU A 24 -5.27 -2.82 -5.68
CA LEU A 24 -5.00 -2.72 -4.24
C LEU A 24 -3.67 -3.38 -3.86
N THR A 25 -2.78 -2.60 -3.22
CA THR A 25 -1.47 -3.04 -2.72
C THR A 25 -1.46 -2.99 -1.19
N HIS A 26 -1.37 -4.14 -0.55
CA HIS A 26 -1.42 -4.30 0.91
C HIS A 26 -0.11 -3.93 1.63
N GLY A 27 -0.14 -3.84 2.97
CA GLY A 27 0.99 -3.49 3.82
C GLY A 27 1.94 -4.65 4.13
N ILE A 28 2.92 -4.39 4.99
CA ILE A 28 3.88 -5.40 5.44
C ILE A 28 3.20 -6.43 6.34
N ALA A 29 3.56 -7.70 6.16
CA ALA A 29 3.12 -8.83 6.99
C ALA A 29 1.62 -9.12 7.00
N GLU A 30 0.87 -8.55 6.05
CA GLU A 30 -0.54 -8.85 5.81
C GLU A 30 -0.77 -9.41 4.40
N HIS A 31 -2.02 -9.43 3.93
CA HIS A 31 -2.39 -9.90 2.61
C HIS A 31 -3.63 -9.16 2.07
N SER A 32 -3.90 -9.27 0.79
CA SER A 32 -4.97 -8.55 0.10
C SER A 32 -6.39 -8.87 0.58
N GLY A 33 -6.61 -10.01 1.23
CA GLY A 33 -7.90 -10.40 1.79
C GLY A 33 -8.43 -9.47 2.89
N ARG A 34 -7.57 -8.67 3.51
CA ARG A 34 -7.97 -7.73 4.57
C ARG A 34 -8.73 -6.50 4.06
N TYR A 35 -8.86 -6.35 2.74
CA TYR A 35 -9.46 -5.18 2.08
C TYR A 35 -10.86 -5.43 1.54
N GLU A 36 -11.55 -6.52 1.93
CA GLU A 36 -12.88 -6.88 1.41
C GLU A 36 -13.88 -5.73 1.53
N LYS A 37 -13.95 -5.04 2.68
CA LYS A 37 -14.87 -3.91 2.86
C LYS A 37 -14.62 -2.73 1.90
N LEU A 38 -13.35 -2.49 1.53
CA LEU A 38 -13.01 -1.49 0.52
C LEU A 38 -13.41 -2.00 -0.88
N VAL A 39 -13.18 -3.28 -1.16
CA VAL A 39 -13.63 -3.92 -2.40
C VAL A 39 -15.15 -3.77 -2.56
N ASP A 40 -15.92 -4.10 -1.53
CA ASP A 40 -17.39 -4.00 -1.56
C ASP A 40 -17.85 -2.56 -1.83
N ALA A 41 -17.24 -1.57 -1.17
CA ALA A 41 -17.57 -0.16 -1.38
C ALA A 41 -17.24 0.33 -2.79
N LEU A 42 -16.08 -0.08 -3.34
CA LEU A 42 -15.67 0.26 -4.69
C LEU A 42 -16.56 -0.44 -5.74
N ASN A 43 -16.87 -1.73 -5.57
CA ASN A 43 -17.75 -2.47 -6.47
C ASN A 43 -19.17 -1.87 -6.46
N ALA A 44 -19.72 -1.52 -5.30
CA ALA A 44 -21.01 -0.84 -5.19
C ALA A 44 -21.04 0.52 -5.93
N ALA A 45 -19.88 1.17 -6.05
CA ALA A 45 -19.72 2.41 -6.81
C ALA A 45 -19.30 2.19 -8.27
N SER A 46 -19.41 0.95 -8.80
CA SER A 46 -19.06 0.56 -10.17
C SER A 46 -17.57 0.71 -10.51
N TYR A 47 -16.69 0.47 -9.58
CA TYR A 47 -15.26 0.29 -9.83
C TYR A 47 -14.90 -1.18 -9.85
N ARG A 48 -14.21 -1.63 -10.89
CA ARG A 48 -13.54 -2.94 -10.88
C ARG A 48 -12.39 -2.88 -9.90
N VAL A 49 -12.18 -3.97 -9.15
CA VAL A 49 -11.07 -4.04 -8.20
C VAL A 49 -10.18 -5.24 -8.52
N VAL A 50 -8.90 -5.01 -8.62
CA VAL A 50 -7.87 -6.04 -8.70
C VAL A 50 -7.06 -6.00 -7.41
N ARG A 51 -7.09 -7.08 -6.62
CA ARG A 51 -6.23 -7.21 -5.45
C ARG A 51 -5.27 -8.36 -5.59
N TYR A 52 -4.07 -8.22 -5.09
CA TYR A 52 -3.04 -9.22 -5.18
C TYR A 52 -2.23 -9.29 -3.89
N ASP A 53 -1.67 -10.45 -3.62
CA ASP A 53 -0.73 -10.60 -2.51
C ASP A 53 0.68 -10.31 -3.00
N LEU A 54 1.40 -9.44 -2.30
CA LEU A 54 2.79 -9.10 -2.59
C LEU A 54 3.67 -10.36 -2.55
N ARG A 55 4.74 -10.36 -3.33
CA ARG A 55 5.74 -11.44 -3.33
C ARG A 55 6.17 -11.80 -1.90
N GLY A 56 6.09 -13.10 -1.59
CA GLY A 56 6.43 -13.63 -0.25
C GLY A 56 5.43 -13.28 0.86
N HIS A 57 4.21 -12.81 0.51
CA HIS A 57 3.09 -12.59 1.41
C HIS A 57 1.91 -13.46 1.02
N GLY A 58 0.95 -13.61 1.95
CA GLY A 58 -0.32 -14.29 1.71
C GLY A 58 -0.16 -15.59 0.93
N GLN A 59 -0.85 -15.70 -0.20
CA GLN A 59 -0.87 -16.87 -1.08
C GLN A 59 0.10 -16.76 -2.28
N THR A 60 0.75 -15.61 -2.49
CA THR A 60 1.77 -15.45 -3.54
C THR A 60 3.01 -16.28 -3.21
N GLU A 61 3.57 -16.90 -4.23
CA GLU A 61 4.78 -17.73 -4.10
C GLU A 61 6.01 -16.92 -3.70
N GLY A 62 7.06 -17.68 -3.32
CA GLY A 62 8.36 -17.14 -2.95
C GLY A 62 8.65 -17.21 -1.45
N PRO A 63 9.88 -16.88 -1.07
CA PRO A 63 10.32 -16.95 0.32
C PRO A 63 9.57 -15.97 1.21
N LYS A 64 8.77 -16.49 2.15
CA LYS A 64 7.89 -15.69 3.00
C LYS A 64 8.67 -14.64 3.82
N GLY A 65 8.19 -13.40 3.76
CA GLY A 65 8.75 -12.26 4.48
C GLY A 65 10.14 -11.81 4.03
N LYS A 66 10.59 -12.20 2.82
CA LYS A 66 11.88 -11.82 2.23
C LYS A 66 11.72 -10.93 1.00
N LEU A 67 12.74 -10.12 0.76
CA LEU A 67 12.82 -9.26 -0.41
C LEU A 67 14.26 -9.27 -0.95
N LYS A 68 14.44 -9.39 -2.27
CA LYS A 68 15.76 -9.30 -2.93
C LYS A 68 16.17 -7.84 -3.18
N SER A 69 15.22 -7.01 -3.58
CA SER A 69 15.45 -5.60 -3.91
C SER A 69 14.18 -4.79 -3.66
N TYR A 70 14.32 -3.54 -3.17
CA TYR A 70 13.19 -2.61 -3.03
C TYR A 70 12.52 -2.25 -4.37
N LYS A 71 13.19 -2.47 -5.49
CA LYS A 71 12.63 -2.26 -6.83
C LYS A 71 11.63 -3.36 -7.21
N GLN A 72 11.83 -4.57 -6.71
CA GLN A 72 11.03 -5.73 -7.10
C GLN A 72 9.51 -5.52 -6.92
N PRO A 73 8.99 -4.97 -5.78
CA PRO A 73 7.56 -4.76 -5.65
C PRO A 73 6.99 -3.73 -6.64
N ILE A 74 7.74 -2.69 -7.02
CA ILE A 74 7.27 -1.71 -8.01
C ILE A 74 7.33 -2.26 -9.44
N GLU A 75 8.31 -3.11 -9.75
CA GLU A 75 8.42 -3.81 -11.04
C GLU A 75 7.29 -4.84 -11.19
N ASP A 76 6.98 -5.59 -10.12
CA ASP A 76 5.85 -6.54 -10.08
C ASP A 76 4.50 -5.80 -10.26
N LEU A 77 4.30 -4.67 -9.55
CA LEU A 77 3.10 -3.85 -9.69
C LEU A 77 3.01 -3.27 -11.11
N HIS A 78 4.11 -2.82 -11.71
CA HIS A 78 4.09 -2.28 -13.06
C HIS A 78 3.66 -3.35 -14.08
N GLN A 79 4.16 -4.55 -14.00
CA GLN A 79 3.71 -5.63 -14.87
C GLN A 79 2.22 -5.94 -14.67
N LEU A 80 1.73 -5.96 -13.43
CA LEU A 80 0.30 -6.12 -13.16
C LEU A 80 -0.54 -5.00 -13.78
N VAL A 81 -0.10 -3.74 -13.66
CA VAL A 81 -0.76 -2.58 -14.31
C VAL A 81 -0.82 -2.76 -15.82
N GLN A 82 0.28 -3.20 -16.47
CA GLN A 82 0.29 -3.42 -17.92
C GLN A 82 -0.70 -4.53 -18.34
N ILE A 83 -0.76 -5.62 -17.59
CA ILE A 83 -1.73 -6.70 -17.85
C ILE A 83 -3.16 -6.16 -17.72
N VAL A 84 -3.48 -5.47 -16.64
CA VAL A 84 -4.82 -4.90 -16.39
C VAL A 84 -5.22 -3.92 -17.50
N LYS A 85 -4.32 -3.06 -17.94
CA LYS A 85 -4.57 -2.12 -19.03
C LYS A 85 -4.82 -2.81 -20.36
N SER A 86 -4.05 -3.86 -20.66
CA SER A 86 -4.21 -4.61 -21.91
C SER A 86 -5.53 -5.39 -21.97
N GLU A 87 -6.04 -5.83 -20.80
CA GLU A 87 -7.27 -6.61 -20.73
C GLU A 87 -8.54 -5.74 -20.78
N PHE A 88 -8.52 -4.54 -20.18
CA PHE A 88 -9.77 -3.83 -19.88
C PHE A 88 -9.91 -2.44 -20.51
N ASN A 89 -8.83 -1.84 -20.99
CA ASN A 89 -8.84 -0.50 -21.61
C ASN A 89 -9.65 0.55 -20.82
N LEU A 90 -9.46 0.57 -19.50
CA LEU A 90 -10.12 1.48 -18.55
C LEU A 90 -9.07 2.31 -17.82
N PRO A 91 -9.44 3.49 -17.28
CA PRO A 91 -8.57 4.21 -16.36
C PRO A 91 -8.14 3.30 -15.19
N VAL A 92 -6.88 3.42 -14.77
CA VAL A 92 -6.29 2.61 -13.69
C VAL A 92 -5.85 3.49 -12.55
N TYR A 93 -6.38 3.21 -11.37
CA TYR A 93 -5.99 3.85 -10.11
C TYR A 93 -5.27 2.83 -9.21
N LEU A 94 -4.27 3.30 -8.47
CA LEU A 94 -3.58 2.49 -7.48
C LEU A 94 -4.03 2.89 -6.08
N PHE A 95 -4.29 1.90 -5.24
CA PHE A 95 -4.42 2.07 -3.80
C PHE A 95 -3.29 1.32 -3.11
N GLY A 96 -2.65 1.96 -2.11
CA GLY A 96 -1.65 1.29 -1.28
C GLY A 96 -1.75 1.70 0.18
N HIS A 97 -1.56 0.72 1.09
CA HIS A 97 -1.57 0.96 2.52
C HIS A 97 -0.21 0.65 3.15
N SER A 98 0.28 1.51 4.04
CA SER A 98 1.52 1.29 4.81
C SER A 98 2.74 1.04 3.90
N MET A 99 3.34 -0.14 3.92
CA MET A 99 4.37 -0.55 2.94
C MET A 99 3.81 -0.51 1.51
N GLY A 100 2.56 -0.93 1.29
CA GLY A 100 1.88 -0.81 0.01
C GLY A 100 1.72 0.65 -0.43
N GLY A 101 1.47 1.56 0.53
CA GLY A 101 1.49 3.00 0.30
C GLY A 101 2.84 3.50 -0.20
N LEU A 102 3.93 3.07 0.44
CA LEU A 102 5.28 3.36 -0.05
C LEU A 102 5.52 2.81 -1.46
N ILE A 103 5.01 1.60 -1.77
CA ILE A 103 5.15 0.98 -3.10
C ILE A 103 4.44 1.81 -4.18
N VAL A 104 3.19 2.25 -3.95
CA VAL A 104 2.46 3.08 -4.93
C VAL A 104 3.04 4.49 -5.03
N ASP A 105 3.59 5.06 -3.94
CA ASP A 105 4.31 6.33 -3.96
C ASP A 105 5.61 6.21 -4.80
N MET A 106 6.36 5.10 -4.63
CA MET A 106 7.54 4.79 -5.44
C MET A 106 7.16 4.54 -6.92
N TYR A 107 6.00 3.94 -7.17
CA TYR A 107 5.45 3.79 -8.52
C TYR A 107 5.24 5.15 -9.17
N GLY A 108 4.60 6.09 -8.47
CA GLY A 108 4.30 7.44 -8.96
C GLY A 108 5.52 8.30 -9.30
N VAL A 109 6.70 8.04 -8.67
CA VAL A 109 7.96 8.71 -9.05
C VAL A 109 8.72 7.98 -10.17
N THR A 110 8.32 6.75 -10.52
CA THR A 110 9.03 5.90 -11.49
C THR A 110 8.27 5.79 -12.81
N TYR A 111 6.97 5.54 -12.74
CA TYR A 111 6.07 5.35 -13.86
C TYR A 111 4.98 6.42 -13.81
N HIS A 112 4.54 6.89 -14.99
CA HIS A 112 3.54 7.97 -15.09
C HIS A 112 2.36 7.50 -15.94
N ASP A 113 1.97 6.25 -15.77
CA ASP A 113 1.05 5.54 -16.64
C ASP A 113 -0.21 5.07 -15.92
N VAL A 114 -0.55 5.65 -14.77
CA VAL A 114 -1.83 5.46 -14.07
C VAL A 114 -2.54 6.78 -13.85
N ASP A 115 -3.87 6.74 -13.73
CA ASP A 115 -4.74 7.91 -13.69
C ASP A 115 -4.81 8.58 -12.32
N GLY A 116 -4.40 7.87 -11.27
CA GLY A 116 -4.30 8.41 -9.91
C GLY A 116 -3.82 7.39 -8.89
N ILE A 117 -3.37 7.90 -7.75
CA ILE A 117 -2.83 7.12 -6.63
C ILE A 117 -3.58 7.49 -5.36
N ILE A 118 -3.95 6.49 -4.56
CA ILE A 118 -4.49 6.65 -3.20
C ILE A 118 -3.49 6.03 -2.24
N SER A 119 -2.84 6.86 -1.44
CA SER A 119 -1.75 6.49 -0.54
C SER A 119 -2.22 6.58 0.91
N SER A 120 -2.39 5.43 1.57
CA SER A 120 -2.93 5.30 2.91
C SER A 120 -1.84 4.97 3.92
N ALA A 121 -1.64 5.82 4.93
CA ALA A 121 -0.68 5.66 6.02
C ALA A 121 0.71 5.19 5.55
N ALA A 122 1.18 5.75 4.43
CA ALA A 122 2.38 5.29 3.74
C ALA A 122 3.66 5.50 4.56
N ALA A 123 4.51 4.49 4.60
CA ALA A 123 5.83 4.56 5.23
C ALA A 123 6.84 5.35 4.36
N SER A 124 6.48 6.58 3.97
CA SER A 124 7.21 7.42 3.02
C SER A 124 8.48 8.07 3.57
N HIS A 125 8.76 7.88 4.88
CA HIS A 125 9.97 8.36 5.53
C HIS A 125 10.56 7.30 6.48
N TYR A 126 11.75 7.58 7.06
CA TYR A 126 12.44 6.61 7.93
C TYR A 126 11.73 6.46 9.26
N VAL A 127 11.17 5.28 9.53
CA VAL A 127 10.66 4.93 10.86
C VAL A 127 11.84 4.70 11.83
N LYS A 128 11.64 5.05 13.11
CA LYS A 128 12.74 5.06 14.11
C LYS A 128 13.43 3.70 14.26
N ASP A 129 12.66 2.63 14.23
CA ASP A 129 13.14 1.26 14.47
C ASP A 129 14.11 0.74 13.39
N VAL A 130 14.08 1.30 12.19
CA VAL A 130 14.98 0.89 11.11
C VAL A 130 16.22 1.78 10.97
N VAL A 131 16.25 2.93 11.64
CA VAL A 131 17.38 3.88 11.56
C VAL A 131 18.73 3.26 11.95
N PRO A 132 18.85 2.43 13.02
CA PRO A 132 20.12 1.78 13.37
C PRO A 132 20.70 0.93 12.22
N PHE A 133 19.85 0.26 11.44
CA PHE A 133 20.27 -0.55 10.29
C PHE A 133 20.81 0.26 9.11
N LYS A 134 20.60 1.59 9.12
CA LYS A 134 21.19 2.50 8.14
C LYS A 134 22.71 2.62 8.29
N VAL A 135 23.21 2.50 9.53
CA VAL A 135 24.63 2.60 9.86
C VAL A 135 25.34 1.25 9.65
N ILE A 136 24.74 0.16 10.13
CA ILE A 136 25.34 -1.18 10.08
C ILE A 136 25.26 -1.77 8.67
N GLY A 137 24.29 -1.32 7.84
CA GLY A 137 24.00 -1.87 6.53
C GLY A 137 23.08 -3.09 6.60
N TYR A 138 21.78 -2.89 6.34
CA TYR A 138 20.74 -3.94 6.41
C TYR A 138 21.03 -5.18 5.55
N LYS A 139 21.87 -5.04 4.50
CA LYS A 139 22.23 -6.15 3.62
C LYS A 139 23.01 -7.24 4.34
N TRP A 140 23.88 -6.87 5.27
CA TRP A 140 24.65 -7.82 6.10
C TRP A 140 23.77 -8.61 7.07
N LEU A 141 22.65 -8.02 7.49
CA LEU A 141 21.67 -8.61 8.40
C LEU A 141 20.43 -9.15 7.65
N SER A 142 20.48 -9.27 6.35
CA SER A 142 19.35 -9.63 5.49
C SER A 142 18.67 -10.95 5.85
N PHE A 143 19.41 -11.87 6.45
CA PHE A 143 18.95 -13.18 6.89
C PHE A 143 18.31 -13.18 8.30
N VAL A 144 18.43 -12.09 9.04
CA VAL A 144 17.87 -11.99 10.39
C VAL A 144 16.35 -11.88 10.33
N LYS A 145 15.68 -12.67 11.16
CA LYS A 145 14.23 -12.80 11.24
C LYS A 145 13.70 -11.96 12.39
N LEU A 146 12.71 -11.14 12.13
CA LEU A 146 12.04 -10.30 13.12
C LEU A 146 10.61 -10.81 13.33
N LYS A 147 10.16 -10.88 14.58
CA LYS A 147 8.78 -11.21 14.90
C LYS A 147 7.88 -10.04 14.53
N THR A 148 6.74 -10.34 13.95
CA THR A 148 5.70 -9.35 13.69
C THR A 148 5.01 -8.98 15.00
N ASN A 149 4.99 -7.69 15.33
CA ASN A 149 4.38 -7.16 16.55
C ASN A 149 3.62 -5.86 16.29
N PHE A 150 2.76 -5.86 15.24
CA PHE A 150 1.98 -4.66 14.90
C PHE A 150 0.66 -4.59 15.66
N ALA A 151 0.05 -5.75 15.99
CA ALA A 151 -1.19 -5.86 16.73
C ALA A 151 -0.91 -5.76 18.25
N ASP A 152 -0.59 -4.57 18.72
CA ASP A 152 -0.39 -4.22 20.12
C ASP A 152 -1.12 -2.90 20.39
N HIS A 153 -2.42 -2.90 20.13
CA HIS A 153 -3.31 -1.73 20.19
C HIS A 153 -2.88 -0.55 19.30
N LYS A 154 -2.24 -0.85 18.13
CA LYS A 154 -1.69 0.14 17.21
C LYS A 154 -2.27 0.08 15.80
N LEU A 155 -2.86 -1.08 15.42
CA LEU A 155 -3.46 -1.24 14.10
C LEU A 155 -4.83 -0.56 14.05
N SER A 156 -5.69 -0.85 15.02
CA SER A 156 -7.06 -0.36 15.06
C SER A 156 -7.52 -0.17 16.51
N SER A 157 -8.38 0.81 16.75
CA SER A 157 -9.10 0.99 18.01
C SER A 157 -10.18 -0.07 18.24
N ILE A 158 -10.50 -0.86 17.20
CA ILE A 158 -11.48 -1.94 17.25
C ILE A 158 -10.74 -3.24 17.54
N ARG A 159 -10.93 -3.77 18.76
CA ARG A 159 -10.21 -4.95 19.27
C ARG A 159 -10.34 -6.18 18.36
N GLU A 160 -11.51 -6.43 17.84
CA GLU A 160 -11.79 -7.58 16.96
C GLU A 160 -10.99 -7.53 15.65
N VAL A 161 -10.56 -6.35 15.20
CA VAL A 161 -9.68 -6.20 14.02
C VAL A 161 -8.28 -6.72 14.32
N GLU A 162 -7.74 -6.42 15.49
CA GLU A 162 -6.44 -6.90 15.92
C GLU A 162 -6.45 -8.40 16.22
N GLU A 163 -7.49 -8.91 16.88
CA GLU A 163 -7.68 -10.33 17.12
C GLU A 163 -7.68 -11.11 15.82
N ARG A 164 -8.48 -10.68 14.83
CA ARG A 164 -8.49 -11.29 13.49
C ARG A 164 -7.13 -11.19 12.79
N TYR A 165 -6.40 -10.07 12.96
CA TYR A 165 -5.05 -9.96 12.41
C TYR A 165 -4.10 -11.00 13.00
N ILE A 166 -4.15 -11.23 14.31
CA ILE A 166 -3.29 -12.20 15.03
C ILE A 166 -3.63 -13.63 14.62
N GLU A 167 -4.91 -13.95 14.47
CA GLU A 167 -5.39 -15.31 14.18
C GLU A 167 -5.24 -15.69 12.70
N ASP A 168 -5.18 -14.73 11.80
CA ASP A 168 -5.12 -14.97 10.37
C ASP A 168 -3.83 -15.73 9.97
N PRO A 169 -3.96 -16.94 9.40
CA PRO A 169 -2.82 -17.76 9.01
C PRO A 169 -2.06 -17.20 7.79
N LEU A 170 -2.66 -16.31 7.01
CA LEU A 170 -2.03 -15.67 5.85
C LEU A 170 -1.17 -14.48 6.24
N ASN A 171 -1.36 -13.93 7.45
CA ASN A 171 -0.50 -12.90 7.98
C ASN A 171 0.84 -13.47 8.42
N LEU A 172 1.93 -12.79 8.06
CA LEU A 172 3.27 -13.22 8.42
C LEU A 172 3.50 -13.04 9.93
N LYS A 173 3.82 -14.12 10.61
CA LYS A 173 4.25 -14.06 12.03
C LYS A 173 5.69 -13.56 12.16
N TYR A 174 6.44 -13.55 11.05
CA TYR A 174 7.82 -13.08 10.96
C TYR A 174 8.11 -12.51 9.58
N TYR A 175 9.01 -11.56 9.54
CA TYR A 175 9.61 -11.06 8.32
C TYR A 175 11.13 -10.88 8.51
N TYR A 176 11.85 -10.72 7.43
CA TYR A 176 13.31 -10.60 7.47
C TYR A 176 13.75 -9.15 7.33
N ILE A 177 14.95 -8.85 7.84
CA ILE A 177 15.58 -7.52 7.65
C ILE A 177 15.75 -7.21 6.17
N SER A 178 15.88 -8.22 5.28
CA SER A 178 15.86 -8.00 3.83
C SER A 178 14.59 -7.30 3.33
N LEU A 179 13.41 -7.62 3.88
CA LEU A 179 12.15 -6.96 3.55
C LEU A 179 12.07 -5.57 4.20
N ALA A 180 12.16 -5.50 5.52
CA ALA A 180 12.03 -4.24 6.24
C ALA A 180 13.12 -3.23 5.85
N GLY A 181 14.38 -3.63 5.84
CA GLY A 181 15.51 -2.77 5.43
C GLY A 181 15.46 -2.42 3.94
N GLY A 182 15.05 -3.38 3.09
CA GLY A 182 14.86 -3.14 1.66
C GLY A 182 13.85 -2.02 1.41
N MET A 183 12.66 -2.13 1.99
CA MET A 183 11.59 -1.14 1.80
C MET A 183 11.81 0.12 2.63
N MET A 184 11.94 0.02 3.95
CA MET A 184 11.96 1.17 4.86
C MET A 184 13.27 1.98 4.82
N LEU A 185 14.36 1.45 4.26
CA LEU A 185 15.61 2.20 4.02
C LEU A 185 15.88 2.40 2.53
N GLY A 186 15.90 1.31 1.74
CA GLY A 186 16.17 1.36 0.31
C GLY A 186 15.07 2.07 -0.47
N GLY A 187 13.81 1.65 -0.29
CA GLY A 187 12.63 2.23 -0.90
C GLY A 187 12.42 3.68 -0.50
N VAL A 188 12.49 3.98 0.80
CA VAL A 188 12.36 5.36 1.32
C VAL A 188 13.44 6.27 0.74
N ARG A 189 14.70 5.79 0.65
CA ARG A 189 15.78 6.57 0.02
C ARG A 189 15.48 6.83 -1.45
N TYR A 190 15.01 5.81 -2.17
CA TYR A 190 14.65 5.93 -3.56
C TYR A 190 13.53 6.94 -3.78
N LEU A 191 12.41 6.83 -3.04
CA LEU A 191 11.30 7.77 -3.09
C LEU A 191 11.78 9.21 -2.86
N ASN A 192 12.49 9.45 -1.74
CA ASN A 192 12.93 10.80 -1.37
C ASN A 192 13.92 11.42 -2.38
N LYS A 193 14.70 10.59 -3.10
CA LYS A 193 15.59 11.07 -4.16
C LYS A 193 14.83 11.51 -5.42
N HIS A 194 13.64 10.94 -5.68
CA HIS A 194 12.90 11.14 -6.91
C HIS A 194 11.56 11.89 -6.73
N LEU A 195 11.32 12.52 -5.57
CA LEU A 195 10.06 13.23 -5.26
C LEU A 195 9.62 14.22 -6.33
N LYS A 196 10.57 14.96 -6.94
CA LYS A 196 10.29 15.93 -8.02
C LYS A 196 9.76 15.29 -9.32
N SER A 197 9.96 13.98 -9.48
CA SER A 197 9.42 13.23 -10.63
C SER A 197 7.96 12.80 -10.43
N PHE A 198 7.39 12.96 -9.23
CA PHE A 198 6.00 12.59 -8.96
C PHE A 198 5.07 13.55 -9.72
N LYS A 199 4.20 13.01 -10.59
CA LYS A 199 3.30 13.82 -11.45
C LYS A 199 1.85 13.34 -11.46
N THR A 200 1.61 12.14 -10.91
CA THR A 200 0.30 11.49 -10.89
C THR A 200 -0.64 12.16 -9.88
N PRO A 201 -1.93 12.39 -10.20
CA PRO A 201 -2.91 12.82 -9.21
C PRO A 201 -2.90 11.93 -7.96
N ILE A 202 -2.96 12.51 -6.77
CA ILE A 202 -2.83 11.72 -5.54
C ILE A 202 -3.78 12.15 -4.43
N TYR A 203 -4.32 11.15 -3.73
CA TYR A 203 -5.03 11.31 -2.47
C TYR A 203 -4.28 10.63 -1.34
N ILE A 204 -3.84 11.41 -0.37
CA ILE A 204 -3.09 10.94 0.78
C ILE A 204 -4.03 10.86 2.00
N LEU A 205 -4.09 9.69 2.63
CA LEU A 205 -4.96 9.39 3.76
C LEU A 205 -4.12 8.92 4.95
N HIS A 206 -4.44 9.39 6.17
CA HIS A 206 -3.69 8.95 7.35
C HIS A 206 -4.52 8.99 8.63
N GLY A 207 -4.30 8.04 9.54
CA GLY A 207 -4.86 8.05 10.87
C GLY A 207 -4.23 9.13 11.75
N GLY A 208 -5.07 9.93 12.42
CA GLY A 208 -4.60 11.02 13.27
C GLY A 208 -3.83 10.54 14.51
N LYS A 209 -4.11 9.30 14.94
CA LYS A 209 -3.53 8.63 16.11
C LYS A 209 -2.57 7.48 15.74
N ASP A 210 -2.10 7.41 14.48
CA ASP A 210 -1.18 6.37 14.03
C ASP A 210 0.15 6.42 14.78
N GLU A 211 0.46 5.34 15.51
CA GLU A 211 1.69 5.16 16.28
C GLU A 211 2.75 4.31 15.55
N ILE A 212 2.35 3.62 14.46
CA ILE A 212 3.24 2.78 13.64
C ILE A 212 3.98 3.65 12.62
N VAL A 213 3.23 4.45 11.87
CA VAL A 213 3.76 5.41 10.90
C VAL A 213 3.31 6.80 11.30
N PRO A 214 4.21 7.70 11.71
CA PRO A 214 3.83 9.06 12.10
C PRO A 214 3.12 9.81 10.96
N LYS A 215 1.95 10.40 11.23
CA LYS A 215 1.18 11.20 10.24
C LYS A 215 2.01 12.34 9.60
N ALA A 216 3.05 12.78 10.29
CA ALA A 216 4.01 13.76 9.76
C ALA A 216 4.70 13.28 8.48
N PHE A 217 4.77 11.96 8.22
CA PHE A 217 5.32 11.43 6.97
C PHE A 217 4.43 11.73 5.77
N SER A 218 3.12 11.55 5.91
CA SER A 218 2.14 11.92 4.89
C SER A 218 2.09 13.43 4.67
N GLN A 219 2.12 14.23 5.74
CA GLN A 219 2.17 15.69 5.65
C GLN A 219 3.42 16.14 4.88
N ARG A 220 4.59 15.63 5.25
CA ARG A 220 5.86 15.93 4.58
C ARG A 220 5.86 15.50 3.11
N PHE A 221 5.34 14.32 2.81
CA PHE A 221 5.26 13.82 1.42
C PHE A 221 4.37 14.74 0.59
N TYR A 222 3.19 15.11 1.10
CA TYR A 222 2.28 16.08 0.47
C TYR A 222 2.96 17.41 0.17
N GLU A 223 3.74 17.96 1.10
CA GLU A 223 4.44 19.24 0.93
C GLU A 223 5.56 19.18 -0.10
N LEU A 224 6.25 18.05 -0.22
CA LEU A 224 7.45 17.91 -1.06
C LEU A 224 7.17 17.52 -2.51
N ILE A 225 6.00 16.93 -2.81
CA ILE A 225 5.62 16.60 -4.20
C ILE A 225 5.06 17.84 -4.91
N ASP A 226 5.50 18.05 -6.15
CA ASP A 226 5.07 19.16 -7.01
C ASP A 226 3.97 18.69 -7.98
N VAL A 227 2.78 18.43 -7.42
CA VAL A 227 1.58 18.02 -8.17
C VAL A 227 0.45 18.96 -7.85
N LEU A 228 -0.26 19.46 -8.87
CA LEU A 228 -1.40 20.37 -8.68
C LEU A 228 -2.64 19.62 -8.16
N ASP A 229 -2.89 18.43 -8.67
CA ASP A 229 -4.03 17.59 -8.26
C ASP A 229 -3.59 16.66 -7.13
N LYS A 230 -3.50 17.21 -5.92
CA LYS A 230 -3.16 16.47 -4.70
C LYS A 230 -4.08 16.86 -3.56
N ASP A 231 -4.61 15.87 -2.87
CA ASP A 231 -5.43 16.01 -1.68
C ASP A 231 -4.80 15.26 -0.50
N ILE A 232 -5.00 15.75 0.72
CA ILE A 232 -4.62 15.07 1.95
C ILE A 232 -5.76 15.13 2.96
N LYS A 233 -6.03 14.02 3.65
CA LYS A 233 -7.02 13.94 4.74
C LYS A 233 -6.51 13.13 5.91
N PHE A 234 -6.71 13.66 7.12
CA PHE A 234 -6.42 12.96 8.37
C PHE A 234 -7.72 12.53 9.05
N TYR A 235 -7.76 11.28 9.50
CA TYR A 235 -8.86 10.71 10.28
C TYR A 235 -8.44 10.73 11.75
N ASN A 236 -8.90 11.75 12.45
CA ASN A 236 -8.34 12.17 13.75
C ASN A 236 -8.54 11.17 14.88
N GLN A 237 -9.46 10.23 14.75
CA GLN A 237 -9.74 9.23 15.76
C GLN A 237 -9.12 7.86 15.43
N SER A 238 -8.74 7.65 14.18
CA SER A 238 -8.23 6.37 13.69
C SER A 238 -6.73 6.18 13.94
N LEU A 239 -6.36 4.93 14.17
CA LEU A 239 -4.99 4.42 14.24
C LEU A 239 -4.45 4.13 12.84
N HIS A 240 -3.55 3.12 12.71
CA HIS A 240 -2.84 2.83 11.46
C HIS A 240 -3.75 2.32 10.35
N GLU A 241 -4.62 1.34 10.64
CA GLU A 241 -5.52 0.72 9.65
C GLU A 241 -6.83 1.51 9.50
N ILE A 242 -6.80 2.70 8.93
CA ILE A 242 -7.97 3.58 8.80
C ILE A 242 -9.17 2.95 8.09
N LEU A 243 -8.95 1.93 7.24
CA LEU A 243 -10.01 1.17 6.55
C LEU A 243 -10.70 0.15 7.45
N ASN A 244 -10.11 -0.15 8.61
CA ASN A 244 -10.59 -1.14 9.58
C ASN A 244 -10.76 -0.53 10.98
N ASP A 245 -10.76 0.81 11.10
CA ASP A 245 -10.92 1.51 12.37
C ASP A 245 -12.27 2.25 12.45
N ILE A 246 -12.49 3.01 13.49
CA ILE A 246 -13.78 3.66 13.83
C ILE A 246 -14.30 4.61 12.74
N GLU A 247 -13.43 5.24 11.95
CA GLU A 247 -13.82 6.12 10.84
C GLU A 247 -13.86 5.39 9.48
N GLN A 248 -13.82 4.07 9.44
CA GLN A 248 -13.68 3.24 8.23
C GLN A 248 -14.74 3.52 7.15
N GLU A 249 -15.98 3.82 7.54
CA GLU A 249 -17.06 4.11 6.58
C GLU A 249 -16.80 5.44 5.87
N GLN A 250 -16.41 6.47 6.62
CA GLN A 250 -16.05 7.77 6.08
C GLN A 250 -14.81 7.65 5.14
N VAL A 251 -13.80 6.86 5.53
CA VAL A 251 -12.62 6.61 4.70
C VAL A 251 -13.02 6.03 3.35
N ARG A 252 -13.85 4.98 3.33
CA ARG A 252 -14.32 4.36 2.08
C ARG A 252 -15.15 5.32 1.23
N ALA A 253 -16.06 6.08 1.85
CA ALA A 253 -16.86 7.08 1.14
C ALA A 253 -15.99 8.19 0.51
N ASP A 254 -14.98 8.67 1.22
CA ASP A 254 -14.05 9.67 0.72
C ASP A 254 -13.21 9.16 -0.46
N ILE A 255 -12.76 7.89 -0.41
CA ILE A 255 -12.05 7.25 -1.52
C ILE A 255 -12.93 7.20 -2.77
N VAL A 256 -14.17 6.74 -2.64
CA VAL A 256 -15.14 6.70 -3.75
C VAL A 256 -15.40 8.10 -4.30
N ALA A 257 -15.64 9.07 -3.43
CA ALA A 257 -15.89 10.45 -3.84
C ALA A 257 -14.69 11.09 -4.57
N TRP A 258 -13.47 10.77 -4.16
CA TRP A 258 -12.25 11.24 -4.82
C TRP A 258 -12.10 10.63 -6.23
N LEU A 259 -12.37 9.34 -6.38
CA LEU A 259 -12.37 8.63 -7.66
C LEU A 259 -13.47 9.18 -8.60
N ASP A 260 -14.70 9.34 -8.10
CA ASP A 260 -15.85 9.82 -8.90
C ASP A 260 -15.64 11.21 -9.49
N LYS A 261 -14.89 12.08 -8.82
CA LYS A 261 -14.53 13.40 -9.37
C LYS A 261 -13.60 13.32 -10.60
N ARG A 262 -12.84 12.22 -10.75
CA ARG A 262 -11.79 12.06 -11.77
C ARG A 262 -12.22 11.23 -12.97
N VAL A 263 -13.09 10.24 -12.78
CA VAL A 263 -13.62 9.45 -13.90
C VAL A 263 -14.72 10.16 -14.69
N LYS A 264 -15.26 11.27 -14.19
CA LYS A 264 -16.26 12.12 -14.90
C LYS A 264 -15.64 13.14 -15.85
N LYS A 265 -14.32 13.23 -15.89
CA LYS A 265 -13.60 14.13 -16.80
C LYS A 265 -13.22 13.38 -18.07
#